data_68706921424001ad5436ecbd6e8a6a5f
#
_entry.id   68706921424001ad5436ecbd6e8a6a5f
#
_cell.length_a   1.000
_cell.length_b   1.000
_cell.length_c   1.000
_cell.angle_alpha   90.00
_cell.angle_beta   90.00
_cell.angle_gamma   90.00
#
_symmetry.space_group_name_H-M   'P 1'
#
loop_
_entity.id
_entity.type
_entity.pdbx_description
1 polymer ?
#
loop_
_entity_poly.entity_id
_entity_poly.type
_entity_poly.pdbx_seq_one_letter_code
_entity_poly.pdbx_strand_id
1 'polypeptide(L)'
;MILIEPYTEFLIRHKIKPEQYLMLCYLYFNRLDLLKQYKNTFPKASNKMLTDEDLEELIAKRFIILKDADYKLSDTFIASFATPAIVVDEFYAAYPPFLIKDNGMSIPLLGMDKEVFKTIYLRKIKNSLAEHQEILKDIEYAKTNNLILIGIDKFLTSEQWKVIRVKRIKTIKVNTEFYGEDF
;
A
#
# COMPACT_ATOMS: atom_id res chain seq x y z
N MET A 1 -10.20 -10.30 -4.17
CA MET A 1 -11.02 -9.64 -5.22
C MET A 1 -10.89 -8.14 -4.97
N ILE A 2 -10.16 -7.44 -5.84
CA ILE A 2 -9.97 -5.99 -5.73
C ILE A 2 -11.32 -5.36 -6.05
N LEU A 3 -11.99 -4.81 -5.04
CA LEU A 3 -13.12 -3.89 -5.26
C LEU A 3 -12.51 -2.57 -5.77
N ILE A 4 -12.29 -2.54 -7.08
CA ILE A 4 -12.05 -1.28 -7.76
C ILE A 4 -13.31 -0.45 -7.52
N GLU A 5 -13.13 0.74 -6.94
CA GLU A 5 -14.17 1.78 -6.95
C GLU A 5 -14.82 1.75 -8.35
N PRO A 6 -16.16 1.87 -8.48
CA PRO A 6 -16.78 1.78 -9.79
C PRO A 6 -16.00 2.66 -10.75
N TYR A 7 -15.43 2.03 -11.76
CA TYR A 7 -14.53 2.64 -12.74
C TYR A 7 -15.01 4.03 -13.20
N THR A 8 -16.31 4.14 -13.46
CA THR A 8 -16.95 5.38 -13.89
C THR A 8 -16.88 6.49 -12.82
N GLU A 9 -17.07 6.15 -11.54
CA GLU A 9 -16.97 7.13 -10.44
C GLU A 9 -15.57 7.70 -10.31
N PHE A 10 -14.56 6.84 -10.41
CA PHE A 10 -13.17 7.26 -10.40
C PHE A 10 -12.86 8.22 -11.55
N LEU A 11 -13.29 7.90 -12.77
CA LEU A 11 -13.09 8.76 -13.95
C LEU A 11 -13.73 10.14 -13.75
N ILE A 12 -14.98 10.18 -13.27
CA ILE A 12 -15.71 11.42 -13.04
C ILE A 12 -15.04 12.25 -11.92
N ARG A 13 -14.72 11.62 -10.79
CA ARG A 13 -14.11 12.30 -9.63
C ARG A 13 -12.79 12.96 -9.99
N HIS A 14 -11.96 12.27 -10.74
CA HIS A 14 -10.62 12.73 -11.09
C HIS A 14 -10.55 13.42 -12.47
N LYS A 15 -11.66 13.47 -13.18
CA LYS A 15 -11.76 14.08 -14.53
C LYS A 15 -10.69 13.54 -15.48
N ILE A 16 -10.55 12.21 -15.52
CA ILE A 16 -9.60 11.52 -16.39
C ILE A 16 -10.31 10.66 -17.44
N LYS A 17 -9.63 10.43 -18.54
CA LYS A 17 -10.13 9.59 -19.63
C LYS A 17 -9.92 8.09 -19.30
N PRO A 18 -10.69 7.18 -19.91
CA PRO A 18 -10.50 5.74 -19.76
C PRO A 18 -9.07 5.27 -20.05
N GLU A 19 -8.45 5.83 -21.06
CA GLU A 19 -7.08 5.50 -21.48
C GLU A 19 -6.05 5.93 -20.44
N GLN A 20 -6.24 7.09 -19.83
CA GLN A 20 -5.41 7.57 -18.74
C GLN A 20 -5.55 6.66 -17.50
N TYR A 21 -6.76 6.23 -17.19
CA TYR A 21 -7.00 5.27 -16.11
C TYR A 21 -6.31 3.94 -16.37
N LEU A 22 -6.40 3.42 -17.59
CA LEU A 22 -5.74 2.18 -17.97
C LEU A 22 -4.22 2.26 -17.78
N MET A 23 -3.61 3.38 -18.17
CA MET A 23 -2.17 3.64 -17.91
C MET A 23 -1.84 3.59 -16.42
N LEU A 24 -2.66 4.24 -15.59
CA LEU A 24 -2.47 4.24 -14.14
C LEU A 24 -2.56 2.83 -13.56
N CYS A 25 -3.49 2.01 -14.04
CA CYS A 25 -3.60 0.60 -13.67
C CYS A 25 -2.35 -0.19 -14.03
N TYR A 26 -1.84 -0.07 -15.25
CA TYR A 26 -0.62 -0.77 -15.66
C TYR A 26 0.61 -0.34 -14.87
N LEU A 27 0.73 0.93 -14.53
CA LEU A 27 1.78 1.43 -13.65
C LEU A 27 1.64 0.87 -12.23
N TYR A 28 0.41 0.84 -11.71
CA TYR A 28 0.13 0.33 -10.36
C TYR A 28 0.49 -1.15 -10.20
N PHE A 29 0.13 -1.97 -11.18
CA PHE A 29 0.43 -3.40 -11.18
C PHE A 29 1.83 -3.75 -11.72
N ASN A 30 2.63 -2.73 -12.08
CA ASN A 30 3.94 -2.91 -12.73
C ASN A 30 3.86 -3.79 -13.99
N ARG A 31 2.83 -3.60 -14.81
CA ARG A 31 2.52 -4.41 -15.98
C ARG A 31 2.52 -3.60 -17.29
N LEU A 32 3.49 -2.70 -17.44
CA LEU A 32 3.67 -1.94 -18.68
C LEU A 32 3.97 -2.83 -19.91
N ASP A 33 4.44 -4.04 -19.67
CA ASP A 33 4.58 -5.07 -20.69
C ASP A 33 3.24 -5.37 -21.40
N LEU A 34 2.14 -5.45 -20.65
CA LEU A 34 0.81 -5.67 -21.20
C LEU A 34 0.31 -4.49 -22.05
N LEU A 35 0.65 -3.26 -21.65
CA LEU A 35 0.31 -2.08 -22.44
C LEU A 35 1.04 -2.09 -23.78
N LYS A 36 2.32 -2.47 -23.80
CA LYS A 36 3.10 -2.63 -25.04
C LYS A 36 2.51 -3.75 -25.92
N GLN A 37 2.15 -4.87 -25.31
CA GLN A 37 1.52 -5.99 -26.00
C GLN A 37 0.17 -5.60 -26.62
N TYR A 38 -0.67 -4.87 -25.87
CA TYR A 38 -1.94 -4.34 -26.36
C TYR A 38 -1.76 -3.42 -27.57
N LYS A 39 -0.81 -2.48 -27.50
CA LYS A 39 -0.47 -1.58 -28.61
C LYS A 39 -0.06 -2.34 -29.88
N ASN A 40 0.71 -3.40 -29.73
CA ASN A 40 1.15 -4.24 -30.84
C ASN A 40 0.00 -5.06 -31.44
N THR A 41 -0.92 -5.53 -30.60
CA THR A 41 -2.06 -6.35 -31.05
C THR A 41 -3.13 -5.51 -31.74
N PHE A 42 -3.32 -4.27 -31.31
CA PHE A 42 -4.36 -3.37 -31.81
C PHE A 42 -3.81 -2.02 -32.27
N PRO A 43 -2.96 -1.98 -33.30
CA PRO A 43 -2.26 -0.76 -33.68
C PRO A 43 -3.19 0.39 -34.09
N LYS A 44 -4.33 0.09 -34.74
CA LYS A 44 -5.31 1.13 -35.14
C LYS A 44 -6.05 1.76 -33.96
N ALA A 45 -6.30 1.00 -32.90
CA ALA A 45 -6.93 1.51 -31.67
C ALA A 45 -5.90 2.25 -30.79
N SER A 46 -4.64 1.81 -30.80
CA SER A 46 -3.59 2.35 -29.95
C SER A 46 -3.08 3.73 -30.37
N ASN A 47 -3.23 4.10 -31.64
CA ASN A 47 -2.82 5.44 -32.13
C ASN A 47 -3.65 6.58 -31.51
N LYS A 48 -4.78 6.26 -30.86
CA LYS A 48 -5.63 7.20 -30.10
C LYS A 48 -5.49 7.04 -28.59
N MET A 49 -4.71 6.04 -28.13
CA MET A 49 -4.54 5.77 -26.71
C MET A 49 -3.27 6.41 -26.21
N LEU A 50 -3.43 7.28 -25.23
CA LEU A 50 -2.32 7.96 -24.54
C LEU A 50 -1.45 8.77 -25.52
N THR A 51 -1.91 9.95 -25.79
CA THR A 51 -1.12 11.00 -26.45
C THR A 51 -0.16 11.63 -25.45
N ASP A 52 0.82 12.36 -25.94
CA ASP A 52 1.71 13.14 -25.07
C ASP A 52 0.93 14.14 -24.22
N GLU A 53 -0.15 14.72 -24.75
CA GLU A 53 -1.10 15.57 -24.01
C GLU A 53 -1.76 14.83 -22.84
N ASP A 54 -2.13 13.56 -23.01
CA ASP A 54 -2.73 12.75 -21.93
C ASP A 54 -1.71 12.50 -20.80
N LEU A 55 -0.45 12.31 -21.15
CA LEU A 55 0.64 12.12 -20.17
C LEU A 55 0.93 13.44 -19.44
N GLU A 56 1.00 14.55 -20.15
CA GLU A 56 1.18 15.90 -19.56
C GLU A 56 0.03 16.22 -18.59
N GLU A 57 -1.22 15.89 -18.96
CA GLU A 57 -2.38 16.05 -18.08
C GLU A 57 -2.27 15.22 -16.81
N LEU A 58 -1.83 13.98 -16.89
CA LEU A 58 -1.60 13.12 -15.72
C LEU A 58 -0.47 13.65 -14.82
N ILE A 59 0.58 14.22 -15.40
CA ILE A 59 1.66 14.89 -14.65
C ILE A 59 1.13 16.14 -13.96
N ALA A 60 0.39 16.99 -14.68
CA ALA A 60 -0.21 18.21 -14.13
C ALA A 60 -1.17 17.91 -12.96
N LYS A 61 -1.92 16.80 -13.03
CA LYS A 61 -2.76 16.30 -11.95
C LYS A 61 -1.99 15.61 -10.83
N ARG A 62 -0.68 15.48 -10.94
CA ARG A 62 0.21 14.79 -10.01
C ARG A 62 -0.15 13.30 -9.81
N PHE A 63 -0.65 12.63 -10.84
CA PHE A 63 -0.93 11.21 -10.80
C PHE A 63 0.30 10.38 -11.16
N ILE A 64 1.09 10.89 -12.10
CA ILE A 64 2.37 10.29 -12.48
C ILE A 64 3.50 11.31 -12.35
N ILE A 65 4.71 10.79 -12.24
CA ILE A 65 5.96 11.56 -12.30
C ILE A 65 6.87 10.91 -13.33
N LEU A 66 7.68 11.72 -13.99
CA LEU A 66 8.78 11.24 -14.84
C LEU A 66 10.03 11.14 -13.96
N LYS A 67 10.58 9.93 -13.82
CA LYS A 67 11.79 9.67 -13.05
C LYS A 67 12.68 8.69 -13.82
N ASP A 68 13.94 9.05 -14.03
CA ASP A 68 14.92 8.22 -14.73
C ASP A 68 14.46 7.82 -16.15
N ALA A 69 13.80 8.75 -16.88
CA ALA A 69 13.15 8.56 -18.18
C ALA A 69 11.95 7.58 -18.18
N ASP A 70 11.50 7.11 -17.03
CA ASP A 70 10.34 6.25 -16.88
C ASP A 70 9.19 6.97 -16.15
N TYR A 71 7.95 6.67 -16.57
CA TYR A 71 6.77 7.12 -15.85
C TYR A 71 6.52 6.24 -14.64
N LYS A 72 6.33 6.87 -13.48
CA LYS A 72 5.97 6.20 -12.21
C LYS A 72 4.74 6.87 -11.62
N LEU A 73 3.97 6.11 -10.86
CA LEU A 73 2.88 6.69 -10.08
C LEU A 73 3.45 7.61 -9.00
N SER A 74 2.79 8.75 -8.79
CA SER A 74 3.12 9.61 -7.68
C SER A 74 2.64 9.02 -6.35
N ASP A 75 3.31 9.36 -5.25
CA ASP A 75 2.88 8.93 -3.91
C ASP A 75 1.48 9.45 -3.59
N THR A 76 1.13 10.64 -4.07
CA THR A 76 -0.20 11.24 -3.90
C THR A 76 -1.27 10.39 -4.57
N PHE A 77 -0.99 9.92 -5.79
CA PHE A 77 -1.91 9.06 -6.52
C PHE A 77 -2.04 7.68 -5.85
N ILE A 78 -0.92 7.05 -5.50
CA ILE A 78 -0.92 5.75 -4.81
C ILE A 78 -1.76 5.83 -3.53
N ALA A 79 -1.60 6.90 -2.75
CA ALA A 79 -2.39 7.12 -1.55
C ALA A 79 -3.90 7.28 -1.82
N SER A 80 -4.29 7.80 -2.99
CA SER A 80 -5.70 7.97 -3.39
C SER A 80 -6.30 6.73 -4.04
N PHE A 81 -5.46 5.88 -4.66
CA PHE A 81 -5.86 4.69 -5.40
C PHE A 81 -5.92 3.43 -4.52
N ALA A 82 -5.12 3.38 -3.47
CA ALA A 82 -5.22 2.34 -2.46
C ALA A 82 -6.59 2.47 -1.79
N THR A 83 -7.55 1.67 -2.28
CA THR A 83 -8.89 1.71 -1.70
C THR A 83 -8.77 1.38 -0.20
N PRO A 84 -9.44 2.13 0.65
CA PRO A 84 -9.44 1.90 2.09
C PRO A 84 -9.71 0.44 2.49
N ALA A 85 -10.43 -0.30 1.64
CA ALA A 85 -10.74 -1.71 1.86
C ALA A 85 -9.50 -2.62 1.76
N ILE A 86 -8.63 -2.44 0.75
CA ILE A 86 -7.42 -3.26 0.57
C ILE A 86 -6.48 -3.10 1.76
N VAL A 87 -6.24 -1.86 2.17
CA VAL A 87 -5.38 -1.54 3.32
C VAL A 87 -5.86 -2.21 4.61
N VAL A 88 -7.18 -2.25 4.81
CA VAL A 88 -7.79 -2.90 5.97
C VAL A 88 -7.67 -4.41 5.89
N ASP A 89 -7.95 -5.00 4.73
CA ASP A 89 -7.88 -6.45 4.56
C ASP A 89 -6.44 -6.97 4.67
N GLU A 90 -5.46 -6.25 4.11
CA GLU A 90 -4.03 -6.56 4.28
C GLU A 90 -3.60 -6.49 5.75
N PHE A 91 -4.04 -5.46 6.48
CA PHE A 91 -3.76 -5.34 7.90
C PHE A 91 -4.34 -6.52 8.70
N TYR A 92 -5.62 -6.85 8.47
CA TYR A 92 -6.28 -7.96 9.18
C TYR A 92 -5.68 -9.32 8.82
N ALA A 93 -5.18 -9.50 7.59
CA ALA A 93 -4.46 -10.72 7.21
C ALA A 93 -3.09 -10.82 7.89
N ALA A 94 -2.40 -9.70 8.10
CA ALA A 94 -1.10 -9.68 8.74
C ALA A 94 -1.18 -9.76 10.27
N TYR A 95 -2.21 -9.17 10.89
CA TYR A 95 -2.34 -9.10 12.35
C TYR A 95 -2.82 -10.44 12.92
N PRO A 96 -2.20 -10.95 14.01
CA PRO A 96 -2.62 -12.23 14.59
C PRO A 96 -4.03 -12.09 15.18
N PRO A 97 -4.93 -13.06 14.91
CA PRO A 97 -6.30 -12.99 15.43
C PRO A 97 -6.39 -13.21 16.94
N PHE A 98 -5.43 -13.96 17.50
CA PHE A 98 -5.40 -14.31 18.91
C PHE A 98 -3.99 -14.22 19.49
N LEU A 99 -3.91 -13.93 20.78
CA LEU A 99 -2.72 -14.13 21.61
C LEU A 99 -2.94 -15.38 22.47
N ILE A 100 -2.04 -16.36 22.36
CA ILE A 100 -2.05 -17.55 23.20
C ILE A 100 -1.10 -17.28 24.37
N LYS A 101 -1.63 -17.33 25.60
CA LYS A 101 -0.83 -17.22 26.84
C LYS A 101 -0.20 -18.56 27.21
N ASP A 102 0.82 -18.52 28.06
CA ASP A 102 1.53 -19.72 28.56
C ASP A 102 0.60 -20.75 29.22
N ASN A 103 -0.51 -20.29 29.78
CA ASN A 103 -1.55 -21.17 30.37
C ASN A 103 -2.55 -21.71 29.34
N GLY A 104 -2.32 -21.55 28.03
CA GLY A 104 -3.18 -21.99 26.96
C GLY A 104 -4.41 -21.11 26.70
N MET A 105 -4.62 -20.03 27.47
CA MET A 105 -5.74 -19.12 27.27
C MET A 105 -5.54 -18.30 25.98
N SER A 106 -6.56 -18.31 25.13
CA SER A 106 -6.60 -17.53 23.89
C SER A 106 -7.32 -16.20 24.12
N ILE A 107 -6.65 -15.09 23.80
CA ILE A 107 -7.21 -13.73 23.89
C ILE A 107 -7.40 -13.19 22.48
N PRO A 108 -8.64 -12.83 22.07
CA PRO A 108 -8.86 -12.23 20.76
C PRO A 108 -8.18 -10.85 20.66
N LEU A 109 -7.45 -10.64 19.58
CA LEU A 109 -6.77 -9.36 19.31
C LEU A 109 -7.52 -8.48 18.33
N LEU A 110 -8.38 -9.06 17.48
CA LEU A 110 -9.16 -8.37 16.43
C LEU A 110 -10.59 -8.08 16.92
N GLY A 111 -10.73 -7.51 18.11
CA GLY A 111 -12.04 -7.23 18.74
C GLY A 111 -12.74 -5.95 18.29
N MET A 112 -12.18 -5.22 17.29
CA MET A 112 -12.75 -3.98 16.80
C MET A 112 -13.55 -4.22 15.50
N ASP A 113 -14.66 -3.49 15.33
CA ASP A 113 -15.41 -3.47 14.08
C ASP A 113 -14.53 -2.94 12.92
N LYS A 114 -14.62 -3.57 11.75
CA LYS A 114 -13.76 -3.26 10.60
C LYS A 114 -13.95 -1.83 10.06
N GLU A 115 -15.16 -1.31 10.05
CA GLU A 115 -15.41 0.05 9.56
C GLU A 115 -14.92 1.12 10.55
N VAL A 116 -15.06 0.84 11.85
CA VAL A 116 -14.47 1.68 12.90
C VAL A 116 -12.95 1.64 12.81
N PHE A 117 -12.35 0.46 12.69
CA PHE A 117 -10.91 0.30 12.47
C PHE A 117 -10.44 1.09 11.26
N LYS A 118 -11.08 0.90 10.10
CA LYS A 118 -10.77 1.57 8.84
C LYS A 118 -10.70 3.09 9.02
N THR A 119 -11.74 3.67 9.64
CA THR A 119 -11.81 5.12 9.85
C THR A 119 -10.66 5.64 10.71
N ILE A 120 -10.35 4.95 11.81
CA ILE A 120 -9.28 5.34 12.74
C ILE A 120 -7.92 5.12 12.08
N TYR A 121 -7.70 3.94 11.49
CA TYR A 121 -6.44 3.54 10.91
C TYR A 121 -6.01 4.45 9.77
N LEU A 122 -6.90 4.69 8.79
CA LEU A 122 -6.58 5.56 7.65
C LEU A 122 -6.24 6.98 8.08
N ARG A 123 -6.93 7.51 9.09
CA ARG A 123 -6.61 8.81 9.67
C ARG A 123 -5.23 8.82 10.33
N LYS A 124 -4.88 7.75 11.06
CA LYS A 124 -3.58 7.61 11.75
C LYS A 124 -2.42 7.54 10.78
N ILE A 125 -2.56 6.77 9.71
CA ILE A 125 -1.53 6.67 8.67
C ILE A 125 -1.60 7.82 7.66
N LYS A 126 -2.53 8.79 7.83
CA LYS A 126 -2.75 9.92 6.91
C LYS A 126 -3.01 9.48 5.47
N ASN A 127 -3.72 8.38 5.28
CA ASN A 127 -3.94 7.72 3.98
C ASN A 127 -2.64 7.38 3.23
N SER A 128 -1.52 7.19 3.93
CA SER A 128 -0.22 6.88 3.35
C SER A 128 -0.06 5.38 3.16
N LEU A 129 -0.01 4.91 1.91
CA LEU A 129 0.28 3.51 1.61
C LEU A 129 1.70 3.13 2.05
N ALA A 130 2.67 4.05 1.92
CA ALA A 130 4.03 3.82 2.38
C ALA A 130 4.08 3.55 3.89
N GLU A 131 3.35 4.33 4.68
CA GLU A 131 3.23 4.10 6.13
C GLU A 131 2.51 2.77 6.42
N HIS A 132 1.48 2.42 5.66
CA HIS A 132 0.81 1.13 5.77
C HIS A 132 1.79 -0.03 5.53
N GLN A 133 2.57 0.01 4.47
CA GLN A 133 3.56 -1.03 4.16
C GLN A 133 4.65 -1.15 5.25
N GLU A 134 5.08 -0.03 5.82
CA GLU A 134 6.01 -0.05 6.96
C GLU A 134 5.38 -0.68 8.21
N ILE A 135 4.09 -0.42 8.47
CA ILE A 135 3.36 -1.06 9.57
C ILE A 135 3.24 -2.58 9.37
N LEU A 136 2.98 -3.04 8.16
CA LEU A 136 2.96 -4.48 7.86
C LEU A 136 4.32 -5.15 8.14
N LYS A 137 5.43 -4.49 7.78
CA LYS A 137 6.79 -4.95 8.12
C LYS A 137 7.03 -4.95 9.63
N ASP A 138 6.51 -3.96 10.35
CA ASP A 138 6.63 -3.90 11.81
C ASP A 138 5.85 -5.03 12.48
N ILE A 139 4.64 -5.37 11.99
CA ILE A 139 3.84 -6.50 12.47
C ILE A 139 4.57 -7.83 12.20
N GLU A 140 5.10 -8.02 11.01
CA GLU A 140 5.84 -9.24 10.65
C GLU A 140 7.09 -9.40 11.50
N TYR A 141 7.86 -8.32 11.71
CA TYR A 141 9.00 -8.32 12.62
C TYR A 141 8.59 -8.68 14.05
N ALA A 142 7.48 -8.15 14.55
CA ALA A 142 6.97 -8.48 15.87
C ALA A 142 6.64 -9.97 16.02
N LYS A 143 5.98 -10.55 15.01
CA LYS A 143 5.65 -11.99 14.96
C LYS A 143 6.91 -12.85 14.97
N THR A 144 7.87 -12.54 14.08
CA THR A 144 9.12 -13.30 13.94
C THR A 144 9.98 -13.24 15.21
N ASN A 145 9.95 -12.13 15.94
CA ASN A 145 10.75 -11.94 17.15
C ASN A 145 9.95 -12.16 18.46
N ASN A 146 8.80 -12.80 18.38
CA ASN A 146 7.93 -13.10 19.52
C ASN A 146 7.60 -11.86 20.38
N LEU A 147 7.50 -10.69 19.78
CA LEU A 147 7.06 -9.49 20.48
C LEU A 147 5.55 -9.58 20.71
N ILE A 148 5.11 -9.25 21.91
CA ILE A 148 3.69 -9.28 22.25
C ILE A 148 2.96 -8.18 21.49
N LEU A 149 2.02 -8.59 20.64
CA LEU A 149 1.03 -7.70 20.04
C LEU A 149 -0.19 -7.60 20.95
N ILE A 150 -0.70 -6.40 21.12
CA ILE A 150 -1.85 -6.09 21.99
C ILE A 150 -3.14 -6.02 21.18
N GLY A 151 -4.29 -5.93 21.82
CA GLY A 151 -5.57 -5.76 21.11
C GLY A 151 -5.53 -4.59 20.13
N ILE A 152 -6.18 -4.75 18.98
CA ILE A 152 -6.12 -3.82 17.85
C ILE A 152 -6.52 -2.38 18.22
N ASP A 153 -7.44 -2.21 19.16
CA ASP A 153 -7.86 -0.93 19.72
C ASP A 153 -6.70 -0.19 20.42
N LYS A 154 -5.97 -0.92 21.27
CA LYS A 154 -4.78 -0.40 21.95
C LYS A 154 -3.60 -0.22 21.01
N PHE A 155 -3.42 -1.14 20.05
CA PHE A 155 -2.41 -1.01 19.01
C PHE A 155 -2.56 0.29 18.24
N LEU A 156 -3.80 0.65 17.86
CA LEU A 156 -4.11 1.90 17.18
C LEU A 156 -3.92 3.12 18.09
N THR A 157 -4.47 3.09 19.30
CA THR A 157 -4.44 4.26 20.19
C THR A 157 -3.04 4.60 20.68
N SER A 158 -2.23 3.59 21.01
CA SER A 158 -0.84 3.76 21.44
C SER A 158 0.15 3.87 20.29
N GLU A 159 -0.30 3.68 19.04
CA GLU A 159 0.57 3.62 17.85
C GLU A 159 1.75 2.64 18.06
N GLN A 160 1.45 1.44 18.56
CA GLN A 160 2.46 0.44 18.97
C GLN A 160 3.48 0.15 17.87
N TRP A 161 3.09 0.25 16.59
CA TRP A 161 4.03 0.06 15.47
C TRP A 161 5.25 0.99 15.53
N LYS A 162 5.12 2.19 16.08
CA LYS A 162 6.28 3.11 16.22
C LYS A 162 7.34 2.54 17.15
N VAL A 163 6.91 1.92 18.25
CA VAL A 163 7.82 1.26 19.20
C VAL A 163 8.46 0.04 18.56
N ILE A 164 7.68 -0.77 17.85
CA ILE A 164 8.17 -1.96 17.13
C ILE A 164 9.19 -1.54 16.06
N ARG A 165 8.88 -0.49 15.29
CA ARG A 165 9.78 0.06 14.25
C ARG A 165 11.13 0.45 14.80
N VAL A 166 11.17 1.13 15.94
CA VAL A 166 12.44 1.49 16.58
C VAL A 166 13.28 0.25 16.91
N LYS A 167 12.65 -0.82 17.41
CA LYS A 167 13.33 -2.10 17.69
C LYS A 167 13.83 -2.75 16.39
N ARG A 168 12.97 -2.84 15.36
CA ARG A 168 13.31 -3.40 14.05
C ARG A 168 14.53 -2.72 13.43
N ILE A 169 14.52 -1.37 13.40
CA ILE A 169 15.62 -0.59 12.83
C ILE A 169 16.93 -0.79 13.61
N LYS A 170 16.87 -0.84 14.94
CA LYS A 170 18.05 -1.10 15.76
C LYS A 170 18.65 -2.48 15.47
N THR A 171 17.82 -3.51 15.35
CA THR A 171 18.29 -4.88 15.04
C THR A 171 18.95 -4.95 13.67
N ILE A 172 18.38 -4.25 12.65
CA ILE A 172 18.99 -4.21 11.31
C ILE A 172 20.38 -3.53 11.36
N LYS A 173 20.52 -2.41 12.07
CA LYS A 173 21.80 -1.71 12.19
C LYS A 173 22.88 -2.58 12.85
N VAL A 174 22.55 -3.26 13.94
CA VAL A 174 23.49 -4.17 14.61
C VAL A 174 23.94 -5.29 13.67
N ASN A 175 23.03 -5.89 12.92
CA ASN A 175 23.38 -6.95 11.98
C ASN A 175 24.26 -6.45 10.81
N THR A 176 24.04 -5.22 10.31
CA THR A 176 24.90 -4.65 9.25
C THR A 176 26.28 -4.27 9.74
N GLU A 177 26.43 -3.86 10.98
CA GLU A 177 27.75 -3.57 11.57
C GLU A 177 28.57 -4.84 11.83
N PHE A 178 27.92 -5.97 12.16
CA PHE A 178 28.62 -7.24 12.42
C PHE A 178 29.02 -8.03 11.16
N TYR A 179 28.34 -7.81 10.02
CA TYR A 179 28.60 -8.54 8.76
C TYR A 179 29.30 -7.67 7.69
N GLY A 180 29.66 -6.42 8.01
CA GLY A 180 30.27 -5.46 7.07
C GLY A 180 31.79 -5.39 7.08
N GLU A 181 32.51 -6.18 7.87
CA GLU A 181 33.97 -6.11 8.00
C GLU A 181 34.77 -7.30 7.43
N ASP A 182 34.09 -8.22 6.72
CA ASP A 182 34.79 -9.35 6.08
C ASP A 182 34.46 -9.43 4.59
N PHE A 183 34.98 -8.48 3.78
CA PHE A 183 35.30 -8.73 2.35
C PHE A 183 36.30 -7.67 1.85
#